data_437cd9151c3c191557e604b73261868c
#
_entry.id   437cd9151c3c191557e604b73261868c
#
_cell.length_a   1.000
_cell.length_b   1.000
_cell.length_c   1.000
_cell.angle_alpha   90.00
_cell.angle_beta   90.00
_cell.angle_gamma   90.00
#
_symmetry.space_group_name_H-M   'P 1'
#
loop_
_entity.id
_entity.type
_entity.pdbx_description
1 polymer ?
#
loop_
_entity_poly.entity_id
_entity_poly.type
_entity_poly.pdbx_seq_one_letter_code
_entity_poly.pdbx_strand_id
1 'polypeptide(L)'
;SGDVVVATGAIRFEHTSLEYAPIEYPAVANFDVTLALRQASEDLGYRTHTGVVQCKDSFYGQHSPEKSPVYYELLQRWESWKRLGVKASEMESAALFVVADALGCRCGSCFHVVWNQEREKAGLDQDMSEDTSSSVKVAVEALKRIIRRDHELAALPNREQKLLDK
;
A
#
# COMPACT_ATOMS: atom_id res chain seq x y z
N SER A 1 6.94 -3.91 15.08
CA SER A 1 7.24 -4.56 13.79
C SER A 1 6.47 -5.86 13.65
N GLY A 2 6.54 -6.49 12.48
CA GLY A 2 5.88 -7.78 12.20
C GLY A 2 4.44 -7.69 11.71
N ASP A 3 3.77 -6.59 11.91
CA ASP A 3 2.44 -6.35 11.35
C ASP A 3 2.51 -6.23 9.82
N VAL A 4 1.41 -6.52 9.14
CA VAL A 4 1.26 -6.34 7.69
C VAL A 4 0.32 -5.17 7.42
N VAL A 5 0.70 -4.28 6.49
CA VAL A 5 -0.16 -3.23 5.98
C VAL A 5 -0.55 -3.54 4.54
N VAL A 6 -1.85 -3.52 4.24
CA VAL A 6 -2.39 -3.65 2.88
C VAL A 6 -2.92 -2.29 2.44
N ALA A 7 -2.38 -1.74 1.37
CA ALA A 7 -2.77 -0.43 0.88
C ALA A 7 -4.09 -0.48 0.08
N THR A 8 -5.02 0.42 0.40
CA THR A 8 -6.23 0.68 -0.40
C THR A 8 -6.03 1.82 -1.40
N GLY A 9 -5.05 2.65 -1.16
CA GLY A 9 -4.65 3.77 -1.97
C GLY A 9 -3.42 4.43 -1.36
N ALA A 10 -2.80 5.34 -2.09
CA ALA A 10 -1.59 6.01 -1.66
C ALA A 10 -1.67 7.53 -1.85
N ILE A 11 -1.09 8.27 -0.91
CA ILE A 11 -0.85 9.70 -1.06
C ILE A 11 0.25 9.87 -2.10
N ARG A 12 -0.04 10.64 -3.15
CA ARG A 12 0.88 10.94 -4.26
C ARG A 12 1.86 12.05 -3.86
N PHE A 13 2.78 11.73 -2.95
CA PHE A 13 3.85 12.64 -2.53
C PHE A 13 5.19 12.21 -3.16
N GLU A 14 5.11 11.79 -4.41
CA GLU A 14 6.20 11.39 -5.30
C GLU A 14 5.94 11.96 -6.72
N HIS A 15 6.94 11.92 -7.58
CA HIS A 15 6.85 12.59 -8.89
C HIS A 15 6.55 11.64 -10.05
N THR A 16 6.88 10.35 -9.95
CA THR A 16 6.69 9.37 -11.04
C THR A 16 5.23 9.31 -11.50
N SER A 17 4.27 9.28 -10.57
CA SER A 17 2.85 9.20 -10.93
C SER A 17 2.36 10.44 -11.70
N LEU A 18 3.02 11.59 -11.53
CA LEU A 18 2.67 12.84 -12.25
C LEU A 18 3.01 12.78 -13.73
N GLU A 19 3.96 11.91 -14.13
CA GLU A 19 4.30 11.68 -15.54
C GLU A 19 3.23 10.84 -16.27
N TYR A 20 2.35 10.16 -15.54
CA TYR A 20 1.32 9.26 -16.09
C TYR A 20 -0.10 9.78 -15.95
N ALA A 21 -0.39 10.60 -14.94
CA ALA A 21 -1.72 11.13 -14.71
C ALA A 21 -1.68 12.48 -13.98
N PRO A 22 -2.65 13.40 -14.21
CA PRO A 22 -2.75 14.64 -13.46
C PRO A 22 -2.94 14.38 -11.96
N ILE A 23 -2.59 15.36 -11.12
CA ILE A 23 -2.58 15.19 -9.65
C ILE A 23 -3.97 14.82 -9.07
N GLU A 24 -5.02 15.24 -9.73
CA GLU A 24 -6.41 14.97 -9.34
C GLU A 24 -6.79 13.49 -9.51
N TYR A 25 -6.08 12.74 -10.35
CA TYR A 25 -6.31 11.31 -10.49
C TYR A 25 -5.80 10.57 -9.24
N PRO A 26 -6.64 9.83 -8.52
CA PRO A 26 -6.24 9.18 -7.28
C PRO A 26 -5.36 7.96 -7.52
N ALA A 27 -4.37 7.74 -6.67
CA ALA A 27 -3.61 6.49 -6.65
C ALA A 27 -4.36 5.44 -5.81
N VAL A 28 -5.18 4.62 -6.47
CA VAL A 28 -6.06 3.63 -5.84
C VAL A 28 -5.62 2.22 -6.21
N ALA A 29 -5.53 1.34 -5.19
CA ALA A 29 -5.26 -0.06 -5.42
C ALA A 29 -6.46 -0.78 -6.06
N ASN A 30 -6.21 -1.77 -6.91
CA ASN A 30 -7.27 -2.61 -7.45
C ASN A 30 -7.99 -3.36 -6.31
N PHE A 31 -9.32 -3.28 -6.30
CA PHE A 31 -10.14 -3.82 -5.22
C PHE A 31 -9.95 -5.32 -5.00
N ASP A 32 -9.95 -6.12 -6.08
CA ASP A 32 -9.81 -7.57 -6.00
C ASP A 32 -8.44 -7.99 -5.48
N VAL A 33 -7.38 -7.29 -5.91
CA VAL A 33 -6.03 -7.52 -5.42
C VAL A 33 -5.91 -7.15 -3.94
N THR A 34 -6.46 -6.01 -3.54
CA THR A 34 -6.49 -5.56 -2.13
C THR A 34 -7.21 -6.57 -1.24
N LEU A 35 -8.37 -7.06 -1.68
CA LEU A 35 -9.15 -8.05 -0.94
C LEU A 35 -8.37 -9.36 -0.80
N ALA A 36 -7.75 -9.85 -1.88
CA ALA A 36 -6.94 -11.06 -1.85
C ALA A 36 -5.73 -10.95 -0.92
N LEU A 37 -5.03 -9.80 -0.93
CA LEU A 37 -3.92 -9.52 -0.03
C LEU A 37 -4.36 -9.51 1.44
N ARG A 38 -5.47 -8.82 1.74
CA ARG A 38 -6.01 -8.76 3.09
C ARG A 38 -6.38 -10.16 3.61
N GLN A 39 -7.16 -10.91 2.85
CA GLN A 39 -7.58 -12.26 3.23
C GLN A 39 -6.38 -13.21 3.40
N ALA A 40 -5.40 -13.13 2.48
CA ALA A 40 -4.19 -13.94 2.59
C ALA A 40 -3.39 -13.62 3.86
N SER A 41 -3.29 -12.34 4.22
CA SER A 41 -2.60 -11.90 5.44
C SER A 41 -3.30 -12.39 6.71
N GLU A 42 -4.63 -12.25 6.77
CA GLU A 42 -5.45 -12.69 7.90
C GLU A 42 -5.38 -14.23 8.08
N ASP A 43 -5.50 -15.00 6.98
CA ASP A 43 -5.45 -16.47 7.02
C ASP A 43 -4.07 -17.02 7.35
N LEU A 44 -3.01 -16.29 7.04
CA LEU A 44 -1.64 -16.61 7.46
C LEU A 44 -1.37 -16.20 8.93
N GLY A 45 -2.34 -15.63 9.62
CA GLY A 45 -2.26 -15.27 11.03
C GLY A 45 -1.52 -13.98 11.33
N TYR A 46 -1.28 -13.13 10.33
CA TYR A 46 -0.63 -11.85 10.54
C TYR A 46 -1.62 -10.79 11.07
N ARG A 47 -1.15 -9.95 11.99
CA ARG A 47 -1.89 -8.74 12.38
C ARG A 47 -1.90 -7.77 11.21
N THR A 48 -3.09 -7.57 10.62
CA THR A 48 -3.26 -6.87 9.35
C THR A 48 -3.93 -5.51 9.54
N HIS A 49 -3.35 -4.49 8.94
CA HIS A 49 -3.94 -3.15 8.84
C HIS A 49 -4.26 -2.87 7.37
N THR A 50 -5.41 -2.26 7.12
CA THR A 50 -5.84 -1.92 5.75
C THR A 50 -6.18 -0.44 5.69
N GLY A 51 -5.69 0.26 4.68
CA GLY A 51 -5.99 1.70 4.50
C GLY A 51 -5.01 2.42 3.61
N VAL A 52 -5.10 3.75 3.60
CA VAL A 52 -4.23 4.62 2.81
C VAL A 52 -2.82 4.62 3.39
N VAL A 53 -1.82 4.61 2.50
CA VAL A 53 -0.40 4.77 2.83
C VAL A 53 0.14 6.08 2.26
N GLN A 54 1.27 6.55 2.78
CA GLN A 54 2.00 7.66 2.19
C GLN A 54 3.10 7.12 1.29
N CYS A 55 3.06 7.49 0.01
CA CYS A 55 4.17 7.26 -0.92
C CYS A 55 4.98 8.55 -1.11
N LYS A 56 6.30 8.48 -0.97
CA LYS A 56 7.20 9.63 -1.04
C LYS A 56 8.47 9.33 -1.82
N ASP A 57 9.11 10.37 -2.35
CA ASP A 57 10.42 10.25 -3.00
C ASP A 57 11.58 10.25 -2.02
N SER A 58 11.49 11.05 -0.96
CA SER A 58 12.61 11.26 -0.05
C SER A 58 12.44 10.51 1.27
N PHE A 59 13.34 9.57 1.53
CA PHE A 59 13.46 8.90 2.83
C PHE A 59 13.82 9.90 3.93
N TYR A 60 14.82 10.73 3.71
CA TYR A 60 15.33 11.66 4.72
C TYR A 60 14.39 12.81 5.03
N GLY A 61 13.48 13.18 4.13
CA GLY A 61 12.45 14.17 4.39
C GLY A 61 11.51 13.77 5.54
N GLN A 62 11.37 12.48 5.82
CA GLN A 62 10.62 11.96 6.95
C GLN A 62 11.51 11.69 8.17
N HIS A 63 12.67 11.05 7.98
CA HIS A 63 13.49 10.50 9.07
C HIS A 63 14.51 11.51 9.64
N SER A 64 14.81 12.58 8.92
CA SER A 64 15.67 13.66 9.36
C SER A 64 15.16 15.02 8.84
N PRO A 65 13.87 15.35 9.07
CA PRO A 65 13.26 16.56 8.48
C PRO A 65 13.95 17.83 8.91
N GLU A 66 14.56 17.87 10.11
CA GLU A 66 15.31 19.01 10.66
C GLU A 66 16.51 19.42 9.80
N LYS A 67 17.00 18.54 8.92
CA LYS A 67 18.08 18.82 7.95
C LYS A 67 17.57 19.42 6.63
N SER A 68 16.26 19.49 6.47
CA SER A 68 15.64 19.98 5.24
C SER A 68 15.32 21.47 5.33
N PRO A 69 15.55 22.26 4.25
CA PRO A 69 15.11 23.66 4.18
C PRO A 69 13.59 23.85 4.34
N VAL A 70 12.81 22.81 4.00
CA VAL A 70 11.33 22.80 4.10
C VAL A 70 10.84 22.06 5.36
N TYR A 71 11.64 22.02 6.37
CA TYR A 71 11.41 21.29 7.64
C TYR A 71 10.00 21.45 8.22
N TYR A 72 9.52 22.71 8.38
CA TYR A 72 8.21 22.97 8.96
C TYR A 72 7.07 22.39 8.13
N GLU A 73 7.17 22.47 6.81
CA GLU A 73 6.18 21.90 5.90
C GLU A 73 6.11 20.37 6.03
N LEU A 74 7.27 19.72 6.09
CA LEU A 74 7.36 18.27 6.26
C LEU A 74 6.72 17.81 7.56
N LEU A 75 6.95 18.50 8.68
CA LEU A 75 6.34 18.19 9.96
C LEU A 75 4.83 18.39 9.96
N GLN A 76 4.33 19.48 9.37
CA GLN A 76 2.90 19.75 9.28
C GLN A 76 2.18 18.73 8.42
N ARG A 77 2.77 18.30 7.30
CA ARG A 77 2.23 17.23 6.45
C ARG A 77 2.18 15.91 7.20
N TRP A 78 3.26 15.55 7.89
CA TRP A 78 3.31 14.32 8.70
C TRP A 78 2.21 14.29 9.76
N GLU A 79 2.02 15.38 10.50
CA GLU A 79 0.95 15.50 11.48
C GLU A 79 -0.45 15.39 10.86
N SER A 80 -0.66 15.97 9.67
CA SER A 80 -1.91 15.87 8.94
C SER A 80 -2.21 14.42 8.54
N TRP A 81 -1.21 13.69 8.05
CA TRP A 81 -1.38 12.29 7.67
C TRP A 81 -1.70 11.37 8.85
N LYS A 82 -1.09 11.62 10.02
CA LYS A 82 -1.45 10.92 11.25
C LYS A 82 -2.92 11.16 11.63
N ARG A 83 -3.36 12.40 11.58
CA ARG A 83 -4.77 12.77 11.86
C ARG A 83 -5.75 12.16 10.85
N LEU A 84 -5.36 12.01 9.61
CA LEU A 84 -6.14 11.32 8.56
C LEU A 84 -6.11 9.79 8.72
N GLY A 85 -5.34 9.24 9.63
CA GLY A 85 -5.26 7.81 9.88
C GLY A 85 -4.48 7.01 8.83
N VAL A 86 -3.52 7.65 8.16
CA VAL A 86 -2.60 6.99 7.23
C VAL A 86 -1.87 5.86 7.95
N LYS A 87 -1.81 4.68 7.32
CA LYS A 87 -1.38 3.44 7.99
C LYS A 87 0.12 3.21 7.99
N ALA A 88 0.78 3.60 6.91
CA ALA A 88 2.22 3.43 6.76
C ALA A 88 2.80 4.49 5.83
N SER A 89 4.13 4.58 5.83
CA SER A 89 4.90 5.37 4.87
C SER A 89 5.84 4.45 4.11
N GLU A 90 5.84 4.59 2.80
CA GLU A 90 6.58 3.77 1.84
C GLU A 90 6.99 4.65 0.63
N MET A 91 7.49 4.07 -0.45
CA MET A 91 8.10 4.86 -1.53
C MET A 91 7.67 4.43 -2.95
N GLU A 92 6.73 3.50 -3.11
CA GLU A 92 6.44 2.86 -4.42
C GLU A 92 4.96 2.89 -4.83
N SER A 93 4.02 2.78 -3.90
CA SER A 93 2.62 2.44 -4.21
C SER A 93 1.89 3.43 -5.09
N ALA A 94 2.11 4.73 -4.91
CA ALA A 94 1.39 5.73 -5.71
C ALA A 94 1.76 5.61 -7.19
N ALA A 95 3.07 5.50 -7.47
CA ALA A 95 3.56 5.29 -8.82
C ALA A 95 3.02 3.96 -9.40
N LEU A 96 3.12 2.86 -8.64
CA LEU A 96 2.64 1.54 -9.07
C LEU A 96 1.15 1.54 -9.42
N PHE A 97 0.30 2.15 -8.59
CA PHE A 97 -1.14 2.17 -8.81
C PHE A 97 -1.51 2.98 -10.07
N VAL A 98 -0.95 4.19 -10.20
CA VAL A 98 -1.24 5.05 -11.35
C VAL A 98 -0.70 4.47 -12.66
N VAL A 99 0.52 3.92 -12.65
CA VAL A 99 1.11 3.28 -13.84
C VAL A 99 0.33 2.02 -14.21
N ALA A 100 -0.08 1.21 -13.24
CA ALA A 100 -0.88 0.01 -13.50
C ALA A 100 -2.22 0.37 -14.16
N ASP A 101 -2.91 1.39 -13.66
CA ASP A 101 -4.16 1.89 -14.26
C ASP A 101 -3.94 2.39 -15.69
N ALA A 102 -2.87 3.15 -15.94
CA ALA A 102 -2.52 3.62 -17.28
C ALA A 102 -2.23 2.48 -18.27
N LEU A 103 -1.74 1.34 -17.75
CA LEU A 103 -1.44 0.14 -18.56
C LEU A 103 -2.59 -0.89 -18.58
N GLY A 104 -3.71 -0.63 -17.91
CA GLY A 104 -4.82 -1.57 -17.80
C GLY A 104 -4.50 -2.83 -16.99
N CYS A 105 -3.60 -2.72 -16.00
CA CYS A 105 -3.17 -3.81 -15.14
C CYS A 105 -3.79 -3.70 -13.75
N ARG A 106 -4.03 -4.84 -13.09
CA ARG A 106 -4.43 -4.86 -11.68
C ARG A 106 -3.20 -4.77 -10.78
N CYS A 107 -3.22 -3.87 -9.80
CA CYS A 107 -2.12 -3.68 -8.86
C CYS A 107 -2.63 -3.55 -7.42
N GLY A 108 -1.85 -4.04 -6.47
CA GLY A 108 -2.04 -3.85 -5.05
C GLY A 108 -0.70 -3.89 -4.33
N SER A 109 -0.66 -3.41 -3.09
CA SER A 109 0.58 -3.40 -2.30
C SER A 109 0.34 -3.90 -0.90
N CYS A 110 1.30 -4.66 -0.38
CA CYS A 110 1.36 -5.04 1.03
C CYS A 110 2.78 -4.87 1.57
N PHE A 111 2.88 -4.49 2.82
CA PHE A 111 4.13 -4.11 3.47
C PHE A 111 4.29 -4.84 4.79
N HIS A 112 5.51 -5.28 5.08
CA HIS A 112 5.94 -5.61 6.41
C HIS A 112 6.26 -4.31 7.17
N VAL A 113 5.75 -4.15 8.39
CA VAL A 113 6.10 -3.02 9.24
C VAL A 113 7.45 -3.27 9.88
N VAL A 114 8.48 -2.63 9.35
CA VAL A 114 9.85 -2.72 9.86
C VAL A 114 9.97 -2.01 11.20
N TRP A 115 9.37 -0.82 11.30
CA TRP A 115 9.58 0.08 12.43
C TRP A 115 8.43 1.09 12.54
N ASN A 116 8.17 1.60 13.75
CA ASN A 116 7.16 2.61 14.01
C ASN A 116 7.78 3.85 14.64
N GLN A 117 7.94 4.90 13.84
CA GLN A 117 8.54 6.17 14.22
C GLN A 117 7.82 6.87 15.38
N GLU A 118 6.50 6.75 15.47
CA GLU A 118 5.71 7.39 16.53
C GLU A 118 5.87 6.64 17.86
N ARG A 119 6.02 5.32 17.84
CA ARG A 119 6.36 4.55 19.05
C ARG A 119 7.73 4.91 19.59
N GLU A 120 8.71 5.06 18.72
CA GLU A 120 10.06 5.49 19.12
C GLU A 120 10.04 6.89 19.75
N LYS A 121 9.36 7.86 19.09
CA LYS A 121 9.20 9.21 19.66
C LYS A 121 8.49 9.23 21.02
N ALA A 122 7.60 8.27 21.26
CA ALA A 122 6.91 8.09 22.52
C ALA A 122 7.74 7.31 23.58
N GLY A 123 8.96 6.89 23.25
CA GLY A 123 9.83 6.10 24.14
C GLY A 123 9.27 4.69 24.41
N LEU A 124 8.44 4.15 23.52
CA LEU A 124 7.86 2.82 23.65
C LEU A 124 8.75 1.77 22.99
N ASP A 125 8.93 0.66 23.68
CA ASP A 125 9.68 -0.48 23.16
C ASP A 125 9.10 -0.98 21.85
N GLN A 126 9.97 -1.30 20.92
CA GLN A 126 9.62 -1.96 19.68
C GLN A 126 10.80 -2.78 19.15
N ASP A 127 10.48 -3.97 18.63
CA ASP A 127 11.44 -4.75 17.89
C ASP A 127 11.51 -4.22 16.44
N MET A 128 12.71 -4.03 15.94
CA MET A 128 12.93 -3.75 14.53
C MET A 128 13.18 -5.08 13.80
N SER A 129 12.54 -5.25 12.66
CA SER A 129 12.80 -6.41 11.80
C SER A 129 12.77 -5.99 10.34
N GLU A 130 13.84 -6.27 9.64
CA GLU A 130 13.96 -6.08 8.19
C GLU A 130 13.54 -7.34 7.40
N ASP A 131 13.10 -8.40 8.09
CA ASP A 131 12.63 -9.63 7.45
C ASP A 131 11.27 -9.41 6.78
N THR A 132 11.28 -9.21 5.47
CA THR A 132 10.10 -9.02 4.64
C THR A 132 9.41 -10.32 4.23
N SER A 133 9.83 -11.48 4.75
CA SER A 133 9.27 -12.78 4.37
C SER A 133 7.76 -12.89 4.59
N SER A 134 7.20 -12.17 5.57
CA SER A 134 5.76 -12.10 5.83
C SER A 134 5.00 -11.48 4.65
N SER A 135 5.43 -10.32 4.16
CA SER A 135 4.79 -9.65 3.02
C SER A 135 4.94 -10.45 1.73
N VAL A 136 6.08 -11.11 1.52
CA VAL A 136 6.29 -12.01 0.37
C VAL A 136 5.32 -13.20 0.42
N LYS A 137 5.16 -13.86 1.57
CA LYS A 137 4.20 -14.97 1.75
C LYS A 137 2.78 -14.52 1.48
N VAL A 138 2.39 -13.35 1.99
CA VAL A 138 1.07 -12.76 1.75
C VAL A 138 0.85 -12.49 0.26
N ALA A 139 1.81 -11.88 -0.42
CA ALA A 139 1.70 -11.59 -1.86
C ALA A 139 1.58 -12.87 -2.70
N VAL A 140 2.37 -13.90 -2.41
CA VAL A 140 2.30 -15.20 -3.12
C VAL A 140 0.96 -15.87 -2.90
N GLU A 141 0.44 -15.90 -1.67
CA GLU A 141 -0.86 -16.50 -1.39
C GLU A 141 -2.02 -15.70 -2.03
N ALA A 142 -1.95 -14.38 -2.01
CA ALA A 142 -2.93 -13.52 -2.68
C ALA A 142 -2.93 -13.76 -4.21
N LEU A 143 -1.75 -13.87 -4.83
CA LEU A 143 -1.63 -14.17 -6.25
C LEU A 143 -2.27 -15.52 -6.62
N LYS A 144 -2.04 -16.57 -5.83
CA LYS A 144 -2.70 -17.87 -6.01
C LYS A 144 -4.23 -17.76 -5.96
N ARG A 145 -4.78 -16.92 -5.07
CA ARG A 145 -6.23 -16.67 -4.96
C ARG A 145 -6.77 -15.97 -6.20
N ILE A 146 -6.07 -14.95 -6.68
CA ILE A 146 -6.45 -14.21 -7.88
C ILE A 146 -6.45 -15.14 -9.09
N ILE A 147 -5.39 -15.94 -9.28
CA ILE A 147 -5.31 -16.90 -10.38
C ILE A 147 -6.46 -17.91 -10.34
N ARG A 148 -6.76 -18.50 -9.17
CA ARG A 148 -7.89 -19.42 -9.02
C ARG A 148 -9.22 -18.76 -9.39
N ARG A 149 -9.48 -17.57 -8.84
CA ARG A 149 -10.68 -16.80 -9.14
C ARG A 149 -10.81 -16.48 -10.64
N ASP A 150 -9.73 -16.04 -11.28
CA ASP A 150 -9.75 -15.74 -12.73
C ASP A 150 -10.06 -17.00 -13.55
N HIS A 151 -9.53 -18.15 -13.18
CA HIS A 151 -9.86 -19.42 -13.83
C HIS A 151 -11.33 -19.81 -13.62
N GLU A 152 -11.87 -19.63 -12.41
CA GLU A 152 -13.28 -19.90 -12.11
C GLU A 152 -14.20 -18.98 -12.92
N LEU A 153 -13.90 -17.67 -12.98
CA LEU A 153 -14.64 -16.71 -13.79
C LEU A 153 -14.59 -17.03 -15.29
N ALA A 154 -13.42 -17.42 -15.81
CA ALA A 154 -13.27 -17.79 -17.22
C ALA A 154 -14.02 -19.08 -17.57
N ALA A 155 -14.30 -19.94 -16.61
CA ALA A 155 -15.09 -21.16 -16.81
C ALA A 155 -16.62 -20.95 -16.79
N LEU A 156 -17.11 -19.76 -16.39
CA LEU A 156 -18.52 -19.44 -16.37
C LEU A 156 -19.10 -19.32 -17.79
N PRO A 157 -20.38 -19.73 -18.00
CA PRO A 157 -21.07 -19.50 -19.25
C PRO A 157 -21.09 -17.99 -19.62
N ASN A 158 -20.91 -17.67 -20.92
CA ASN A 158 -20.86 -16.30 -21.44
C ASN A 158 -21.97 -15.34 -20.97
N ARG A 159 -23.09 -15.87 -20.50
CA ARG A 159 -24.23 -15.07 -20.03
C ARG A 159 -24.03 -14.58 -18.58
N GLU A 160 -23.37 -15.36 -17.76
CA GLU A 160 -23.04 -15.00 -16.37
C GLU A 160 -21.82 -14.09 -16.31
N GLN A 161 -20.84 -14.31 -17.19
CA GLN A 161 -19.66 -13.48 -17.30
C GLN A 161 -20.01 -12.02 -17.66
N LYS A 162 -20.97 -11.79 -18.58
CA LYS A 162 -21.44 -10.44 -18.95
C LYS A 162 -22.14 -9.67 -17.82
N LEU A 163 -22.56 -10.33 -16.75
CA LEU A 163 -23.17 -9.69 -15.59
C LEU A 163 -22.12 -9.24 -14.57
N LEU A 164 -20.94 -9.84 -14.58
CA LEU A 164 -19.82 -9.54 -13.70
C LEU A 164 -18.90 -8.44 -14.25
N ASP A 165 -18.94 -8.24 -15.59
CA ASP A 165 -18.15 -7.22 -16.29
C ASP A 165 -18.82 -5.82 -16.33
N LYS A 166 -19.94 -5.64 -15.60
CA LYS A 166 -20.65 -4.37 -15.42
C LYS A 166 -20.47 -3.79 -14.03
#